data_9f6f3088cddfd49549c0cbc9d73acf3e
#
_entry.id   9f6f3088cddfd49549c0cbc9d73acf3e
#
_cell.length_a   1.000
_cell.length_b   1.000
_cell.length_c   1.000
_cell.angle_alpha   90.00
_cell.angle_beta   90.00
_cell.angle_gamma   90.00
#
_symmetry.space_group_name_H-M   'P 1'
#
loop_
_entity.id
_entity.type
_entity.pdbx_description
1 polymer ?
#
loop_
_entity_poly.entity_id
_entity_poly.type
_entity_poly.pdbx_seq_one_letter_code
_entity_poly.pdbx_strand_id
1 'polypeptide(L)'
;MGFWTPTMERYWRTALEGSDVTVFAGASVVDPAGYDNVMVSMNRDGGSPNYRERMPVPVSMWQPWLAWMGRSGGTRANFFANPIVTVAGARVATLICYEQLLTWPVLQSMFHEPDVIVASGNGWWTAGTSIVEIQRTSALAWAALFNTPIVVSFNT
;
A
#
# COMPACT_ATOMS: atom_id res chain seq x y z
N MET A 1 -0.24 -11.41 -0.40
CA MET A 1 0.22 -10.43 0.59
C MET A 1 0.52 -11.21 1.86
N GLY A 2 1.70 -11.04 2.44
CA GLY A 2 2.11 -11.76 3.66
C GLY A 2 1.98 -10.86 4.90
N PHE A 3 2.07 -11.47 6.07
CA PHE A 3 2.12 -10.72 7.33
C PHE A 3 3.53 -10.17 7.56
N TRP A 4 3.61 -8.89 7.94
CA TRP A 4 4.86 -8.30 8.38
C TRP A 4 5.12 -8.67 9.84
N THR A 5 6.18 -9.42 10.08
CA THR A 5 6.56 -9.91 11.39
C THR A 5 8.06 -9.74 11.61
N PRO A 6 8.56 -9.77 12.85
CA PRO A 6 10.00 -9.73 13.10
C PRO A 6 10.79 -10.85 12.38
N THR A 7 10.16 -12.00 12.15
CA THR A 7 10.76 -13.12 11.38
C THR A 7 10.90 -12.74 9.91
N MET A 8 9.87 -12.13 9.31
CA MET A 8 9.92 -11.68 7.92
C MET A 8 10.94 -10.55 7.72
N GLU A 9 11.02 -9.62 8.65
CA GLU A 9 12.04 -8.56 8.63
C GLU A 9 13.45 -9.16 8.66
N ARG A 10 13.71 -10.11 9.55
CA ARG A 10 15.00 -10.80 9.63
C ARG A 10 15.33 -11.56 8.36
N TYR A 11 14.35 -12.27 7.80
CA TYR A 11 14.51 -12.98 6.53
C TYR A 11 14.94 -12.04 5.40
N TRP A 12 14.22 -10.93 5.23
CA TRP A 12 14.54 -9.96 4.18
C TRP A 12 15.88 -9.27 4.39
N ARG A 13 16.24 -8.93 5.62
CA ARG A 13 17.55 -8.38 5.95
C ARG A 13 18.67 -9.33 5.55
N THR A 14 18.54 -10.61 5.85
CA THR A 14 19.50 -11.63 5.45
C THR A 14 19.54 -11.83 3.92
N ALA A 15 18.36 -11.84 3.28
CA ALA A 15 18.28 -12.01 1.82
C ALA A 15 18.88 -10.83 1.04
N LEU A 16 18.87 -9.64 1.62
CA LEU A 16 19.41 -8.41 1.02
C LEU A 16 20.84 -8.08 1.52
N GLU A 17 21.42 -8.92 2.34
CA GLU A 17 22.79 -8.76 2.82
C GLU A 17 23.78 -8.66 1.65
N GLY A 18 24.66 -7.67 1.68
CA GLY A 18 25.62 -7.42 0.60
C GLY A 18 25.06 -6.78 -0.66
N SER A 19 23.76 -6.41 -0.69
CA SER A 19 23.17 -5.69 -1.81
C SER A 19 22.81 -4.24 -1.45
N ASP A 20 22.78 -3.36 -2.45
CA ASP A 20 22.32 -1.97 -2.32
C ASP A 20 20.85 -1.81 -2.78
N VAL A 21 20.12 -2.93 -2.89
CA VAL A 21 18.72 -2.93 -3.32
C VAL A 21 17.80 -2.53 -2.16
N THR A 22 16.84 -1.65 -2.44
CA THR A 22 15.68 -1.41 -1.58
C THR A 22 14.44 -2.04 -2.21
N VAL A 23 13.81 -2.95 -1.51
CA VAL A 23 12.54 -3.57 -1.91
C VAL A 23 11.40 -2.80 -1.27
N PHE A 24 10.38 -2.45 -2.06
CA PHE A 24 9.16 -1.80 -1.57
C PHE A 24 7.96 -2.69 -1.90
N ALA A 25 7.36 -3.31 -0.90
CA ALA A 25 6.38 -4.37 -1.09
C ALA A 25 5.20 -4.28 -0.11
N GLY A 26 4.04 -4.78 -0.56
CA GLY A 26 2.82 -4.84 0.23
C GLY A 26 2.85 -5.94 1.28
N ALA A 27 2.39 -5.61 2.50
CA ALA A 27 2.23 -6.55 3.62
C ALA A 27 1.02 -6.19 4.48
N SER A 28 0.73 -7.01 5.48
CA SER A 28 -0.27 -6.71 6.51
C SER A 28 0.39 -6.73 7.89
N VAL A 29 0.12 -5.70 8.69
CA VAL A 29 0.48 -5.65 10.11
C VAL A 29 -0.77 -5.94 10.92
N VAL A 30 -0.73 -7.00 11.74
CA VAL A 30 -1.88 -7.47 12.53
C VAL A 30 -1.62 -7.27 14.00
N ASP A 31 -2.64 -6.80 14.73
CA ASP A 31 -2.68 -6.71 16.17
C ASP A 31 -4.07 -7.15 16.70
N PRO A 32 -4.27 -7.23 18.03
CA PRO A 32 -5.56 -7.69 18.61
C PRO A 32 -6.77 -6.81 18.22
N ALA A 33 -6.55 -5.56 17.80
CA ALA A 33 -7.62 -4.63 17.42
C ALA A 33 -8.00 -4.71 15.94
N GLY A 34 -7.15 -5.33 15.09
CA GLY A 34 -7.37 -5.44 13.66
C GLY A 34 -6.07 -5.53 12.86
N TYR A 35 -6.10 -5.07 11.63
CA TYR A 35 -4.90 -5.06 10.79
C TYR A 35 -4.82 -3.81 9.91
N ASP A 36 -3.60 -3.45 9.54
CA ASP A 36 -3.31 -2.45 8.51
C ASP A 36 -2.75 -3.13 7.27
N ASN A 37 -3.23 -2.77 6.12
CA ASN A 37 -2.50 -3.00 4.89
C ASN A 37 -1.42 -1.93 4.76
N VAL A 38 -0.19 -2.36 4.54
CA VAL A 38 0.98 -1.49 4.56
C VAL A 38 1.87 -1.72 3.34
N MET A 39 2.64 -0.71 2.98
CA MET A 39 3.84 -0.92 2.19
C MET A 39 5.05 -0.84 3.10
N VAL A 40 5.95 -1.78 2.92
CA VAL A 40 7.19 -1.93 3.70
C VAL A 40 8.36 -1.64 2.78
N SER A 41 9.25 -0.77 3.19
CA SER A 41 10.57 -0.66 2.57
C SER A 41 11.57 -1.52 3.33
N MET A 42 12.36 -2.29 2.60
CA MET A 42 13.31 -3.26 3.13
C MET A 42 14.64 -3.13 2.41
N ASN A 43 15.73 -3.08 3.15
CA ASN A 43 17.09 -3.11 2.64
C ASN A 43 17.98 -3.96 3.57
N ARG A 44 19.28 -3.95 3.35
CA ARG A 44 20.27 -4.67 4.19
C ARG A 44 20.27 -4.24 5.67
N ASP A 45 19.84 -3.01 5.97
CA ASP A 45 19.86 -2.47 7.33
C ASP A 45 18.58 -2.83 8.11
N GLY A 46 17.55 -3.31 7.42
CA GLY A 46 16.27 -3.73 7.98
C GLY A 46 15.07 -3.31 7.15
N GLY A 47 13.90 -3.40 7.73
CA GLY A 47 12.66 -3.03 7.09
C GLY A 47 11.66 -2.37 8.04
N SER A 48 10.84 -1.48 7.50
CA SER A 48 9.77 -0.84 8.26
C SER A 48 8.52 -0.60 7.42
N PRO A 49 7.33 -0.67 8.02
CA PRO A 49 6.09 -0.21 7.39
C PRO A 49 6.11 1.31 7.27
N ASN A 50 6.25 1.81 6.05
CA ASN A 50 6.35 3.25 5.78
C ASN A 50 5.03 3.87 5.35
N TYR A 51 4.14 3.07 4.80
CA TYR A 51 2.83 3.49 4.33
C TYR A 51 1.74 2.59 4.89
N ARG A 52 0.62 3.18 5.32
CA ARG A 52 -0.61 2.48 5.73
C ARG A 52 -1.74 2.86 4.78
N GLU A 53 -2.50 1.87 4.34
CA GLU A 53 -3.66 2.10 3.47
C GLU A 53 -4.61 3.11 4.11
N ARG A 54 -4.92 4.18 3.38
CA ARG A 54 -5.79 5.26 3.85
C ARG A 54 -7.26 4.92 3.69
N MET A 55 -7.58 4.22 2.59
CA MET A 55 -8.95 3.91 2.19
C MET A 55 -9.11 2.44 1.80
N PRO A 56 -9.20 1.52 2.76
CA PRO A 56 -9.55 0.14 2.48
C PRO A 56 -10.97 0.02 1.92
N VAL A 57 -11.24 -1.09 1.24
CA VAL A 57 -12.56 -1.33 0.63
C VAL A 57 -13.66 -1.32 1.69
N PRO A 58 -14.62 -0.39 1.60
CA PRO A 58 -15.73 -0.32 2.55
C PRO A 58 -16.54 -1.62 2.55
N VAL A 59 -17.16 -1.94 3.67
CA VAL A 59 -18.03 -3.10 3.89
C VAL A 59 -17.28 -4.42 3.91
N SER A 60 -16.42 -4.69 2.93
CA SER A 60 -15.71 -5.98 2.85
C SER A 60 -14.48 -6.03 3.75
N MET A 61 -13.71 -4.95 3.84
CA MET A 61 -12.46 -4.88 4.60
C MET A 61 -12.58 -3.93 5.79
N TRP A 62 -13.08 -2.73 5.56
CA TRP A 62 -13.26 -1.69 6.56
C TRP A 62 -14.71 -1.60 7.00
N GLN A 63 -14.96 -1.89 8.26
CA GLN A 63 -16.30 -1.98 8.85
C GLN A 63 -16.32 -1.21 10.20
N PRO A 64 -16.31 0.12 10.18
CA PRO A 64 -16.21 0.93 11.41
C PRO A 64 -17.37 0.71 12.39
N TRP A 65 -18.54 0.29 11.90
CA TRP A 65 -19.69 -0.01 12.73
C TRP A 65 -19.52 -1.23 13.64
N LEU A 66 -18.56 -2.14 13.32
CA LEU A 66 -18.28 -3.29 14.20
C LEU A 66 -17.79 -2.85 15.57
N ALA A 67 -17.04 -1.76 15.65
CA ALA A 67 -16.59 -1.20 16.92
C ALA A 67 -17.78 -0.78 17.81
N TRP A 68 -18.85 -0.24 17.22
CA TRP A 68 -20.08 0.13 17.95
C TRP A 68 -20.83 -1.10 18.49
N MET A 69 -20.64 -2.25 17.86
CA MET A 69 -21.20 -3.54 18.27
C MET A 69 -20.28 -4.31 19.23
N GLY A 70 -19.22 -3.68 19.75
CA GLY A 70 -18.25 -4.32 20.65
C GLY A 70 -17.38 -5.40 19.98
N ARG A 71 -17.31 -5.42 18.65
CA ARG A 71 -16.50 -6.36 17.88
C ARG A 71 -15.21 -5.67 17.40
N SER A 72 -14.07 -6.30 17.65
CA SER A 72 -12.77 -5.90 17.11
C SER A 72 -12.44 -6.72 15.85
N GLY A 73 -11.61 -6.15 14.99
CA GLY A 73 -11.13 -6.81 13.78
C GLY A 73 -11.41 -6.00 12.52
N GLY A 74 -10.94 -6.50 11.39
CA GLY A 74 -11.02 -5.79 10.10
C GLY A 74 -9.85 -4.84 9.86
N THR A 75 -9.82 -4.30 8.65
CA THR A 75 -8.80 -3.32 8.23
C THR A 75 -9.09 -1.96 8.83
N ARG A 76 -8.03 -1.27 9.25
CA ARG A 76 -8.13 0.12 9.68
C ARG A 76 -7.99 1.06 8.50
N ALA A 77 -8.75 2.15 8.50
CA ALA A 77 -8.62 3.25 7.55
C ALA A 77 -7.80 4.39 8.18
N ASN A 78 -6.80 4.85 7.45
CA ASN A 78 -5.87 5.91 7.90
C ASN A 78 -6.03 7.16 7.03
N PHE A 79 -7.23 7.71 6.92
CA PHE A 79 -7.66 8.70 5.91
C PHE A 79 -6.71 9.87 5.65
N PHE A 80 -5.99 10.34 6.67
CA PHE A 80 -5.14 11.53 6.58
C PHE A 80 -3.66 11.23 6.81
N ALA A 81 -3.29 9.94 6.92
CA ALA A 81 -1.92 9.55 7.17
C ALA A 81 -1.12 9.40 5.86
N ASN A 82 0.19 9.57 5.98
CA ASN A 82 1.20 9.20 4.97
C ASN A 82 0.86 9.63 3.53
N PRO A 83 0.63 10.91 3.24
CA PRO A 83 0.32 11.36 1.87
C PRO A 83 1.44 11.00 0.89
N ILE A 84 2.69 11.03 1.35
CA ILE A 84 3.87 10.52 0.66
C ILE A 84 4.77 9.77 1.64
N VAL A 85 5.65 8.92 1.12
CA VAL A 85 6.73 8.27 1.86
C VAL A 85 8.05 8.45 1.13
N THR A 86 9.16 8.42 1.86
CA THR A 86 10.49 8.45 1.24
C THR A 86 11.03 7.03 1.17
N VAL A 87 11.37 6.58 -0.03
CA VAL A 87 11.95 5.27 -0.30
C VAL A 87 13.20 5.47 -1.14
N ALA A 88 14.35 5.04 -0.63
CA ALA A 88 15.64 5.20 -1.31
C ALA A 88 15.91 6.64 -1.82
N GLY A 89 15.48 7.65 -1.06
CA GLY A 89 15.64 9.06 -1.39
C GLY A 89 14.55 9.65 -2.29
N ALA A 90 13.70 8.83 -2.92
CA ALA A 90 12.58 9.31 -3.74
C ALA A 90 11.32 9.56 -2.89
N ARG A 91 10.57 10.60 -3.22
CA ARG A 91 9.25 10.92 -2.64
C ARG A 91 8.18 10.13 -3.40
N VAL A 92 7.61 9.16 -2.74
CA VAL A 92 6.69 8.19 -3.36
C VAL A 92 5.24 8.46 -2.93
N ALA A 93 4.36 8.67 -3.90
CA ALA A 93 2.92 8.58 -3.71
C ALA A 93 2.49 7.12 -3.82
N THR A 94 2.10 6.52 -2.71
CA THR A 94 1.68 5.13 -2.68
C THR A 94 0.17 5.01 -2.79
N LEU A 95 -0.31 4.09 -3.63
CA LEU A 95 -1.72 3.78 -3.82
C LEU A 95 -1.91 2.26 -3.74
N ILE A 96 -2.54 1.80 -2.67
CA ILE A 96 -2.83 0.37 -2.49
C ILE A 96 -4.23 0.05 -3.01
N CYS A 97 -4.32 -0.91 -3.93
CA CYS A 97 -5.56 -1.56 -4.35
C CYS A 97 -6.70 -0.55 -4.67
N TYR A 98 -7.70 -0.47 -3.81
CA TYR A 98 -8.89 0.38 -3.98
C TYR A 98 -8.58 1.88 -4.04
N GLU A 99 -7.51 2.34 -3.41
CA GLU A 99 -7.11 3.76 -3.42
C GLU A 99 -6.85 4.29 -4.83
N GLN A 100 -6.46 3.41 -5.76
CA GLN A 100 -6.22 3.77 -7.16
C GLN A 100 -7.49 4.25 -7.89
N LEU A 101 -8.66 3.91 -7.36
CA LEU A 101 -9.97 4.29 -7.90
C LEU A 101 -10.54 5.56 -7.25
N LEU A 102 -9.90 6.09 -6.22
CA LEU A 102 -10.42 7.17 -5.40
C LEU A 102 -9.67 8.48 -5.63
N THR A 103 -10.42 9.55 -5.81
CA THR A 103 -9.85 10.89 -6.00
C THR A 103 -9.10 11.38 -4.77
N TRP A 104 -9.65 11.18 -3.57
CA TRP A 104 -9.10 11.73 -2.32
C TRP A 104 -7.67 11.28 -2.00
N PRO A 105 -7.33 9.97 -1.97
CA PRO A 105 -5.96 9.55 -1.71
C PRO A 105 -4.96 10.07 -2.74
N VAL A 106 -5.39 10.10 -4.02
CA VAL A 106 -4.55 10.62 -5.09
C VAL A 106 -4.26 12.10 -4.90
N LEU A 107 -5.30 12.94 -4.77
CA LEU A 107 -5.11 14.37 -4.57
C LEU A 107 -4.28 14.69 -3.34
N GLN A 108 -4.55 14.00 -2.22
CA GLN A 108 -3.78 14.16 -1.00
C GLN A 108 -2.28 13.92 -1.21
N SER A 109 -1.91 12.91 -2.00
CA SER A 109 -0.52 12.64 -2.34
C SER A 109 0.04 13.67 -3.32
N MET A 110 -0.72 14.04 -4.35
CA MET A 110 -0.25 14.96 -5.41
C MET A 110 0.00 16.38 -4.88
N PHE A 111 -0.73 16.84 -3.86
CA PHE A 111 -0.43 18.11 -3.19
C PHE A 111 0.96 18.18 -2.54
N HIS A 112 1.60 17.06 -2.37
CA HIS A 112 2.97 16.96 -1.83
C HIS A 112 4.03 16.76 -2.92
N GLU A 113 3.69 16.91 -4.21
CA GLU A 113 4.63 16.87 -5.36
C GLU A 113 5.56 15.64 -5.31
N PRO A 114 5.03 14.41 -5.39
CA PRO A 114 5.85 13.20 -5.37
C PRO A 114 6.68 13.06 -6.64
N ASP A 115 7.84 12.41 -6.52
CA ASP A 115 8.72 12.10 -7.66
C ASP A 115 8.16 10.93 -8.49
N VAL A 116 7.40 10.03 -7.87
CA VAL A 116 6.86 8.82 -8.50
C VAL A 116 5.60 8.34 -7.79
N ILE A 117 4.67 7.79 -8.57
CA ILE A 117 3.52 7.03 -8.06
C ILE A 117 3.91 5.54 -8.01
N VAL A 118 3.62 4.87 -6.89
CA VAL A 118 3.69 3.41 -6.79
C VAL A 118 2.28 2.87 -6.55
N ALA A 119 1.72 2.24 -7.58
CA ALA A 119 0.41 1.61 -7.54
C ALA A 119 0.57 0.10 -7.37
N SER A 120 0.14 -0.43 -6.24
CA SER A 120 0.22 -1.86 -5.93
C SER A 120 -1.15 -2.45 -5.65
N GLY A 121 -1.34 -3.70 -6.01
CA GLY A 121 -2.59 -4.40 -5.74
C GLY A 121 -2.40 -5.90 -5.64
N ASN A 122 -3.32 -6.54 -4.93
CA ASN A 122 -3.39 -7.98 -4.79
C ASN A 122 -4.62 -8.49 -5.54
N GLY A 123 -4.41 -9.03 -6.73
CA GLY A 123 -5.48 -9.43 -7.66
C GLY A 123 -5.81 -10.91 -7.67
N TRP A 124 -5.09 -11.75 -6.93
CA TRP A 124 -5.29 -13.21 -6.99
C TRP A 124 -6.74 -13.66 -6.71
N TRP A 125 -7.46 -12.92 -5.86
CA TRP A 125 -8.86 -13.20 -5.50
C TRP A 125 -9.87 -12.65 -6.52
N THR A 126 -9.41 -11.85 -7.48
CA THR A 126 -10.25 -11.26 -8.54
C THR A 126 -10.10 -11.98 -9.88
N ALA A 127 -9.53 -13.18 -9.88
CA ALA A 127 -9.33 -13.96 -11.09
C ALA A 127 -10.67 -14.10 -11.88
N GLY A 128 -10.61 -13.82 -13.17
CA GLY A 128 -11.79 -13.82 -14.04
C GLY A 128 -12.62 -12.53 -14.00
N THR A 129 -12.18 -11.49 -13.28
CA THR A 129 -12.80 -10.15 -13.29
C THR A 129 -11.88 -9.11 -13.93
N SER A 130 -12.44 -7.96 -14.30
CA SER A 130 -11.67 -6.82 -14.83
C SER A 130 -11.13 -5.86 -13.76
N ILE A 131 -11.22 -6.21 -12.47
CA ILE A 131 -10.89 -5.30 -11.37
C ILE A 131 -9.43 -4.82 -11.45
N VAL A 132 -8.47 -5.73 -11.65
CA VAL A 132 -7.05 -5.39 -11.76
C VAL A 132 -6.78 -4.46 -12.94
N GLU A 133 -7.43 -4.72 -14.09
CA GLU A 133 -7.28 -3.90 -15.28
C GLU A 133 -7.86 -2.48 -15.09
N ILE A 134 -9.02 -2.38 -14.43
CA ILE A 134 -9.63 -1.10 -14.09
C ILE A 134 -8.72 -0.31 -13.14
N GLN A 135 -8.19 -0.93 -12.11
CA GLN A 135 -7.25 -0.31 -11.18
C GLN A 135 -5.99 0.19 -11.89
N ARG A 136 -5.40 -0.66 -12.74
CA ARG A 136 -4.23 -0.31 -13.55
C ARG A 136 -4.50 0.89 -14.45
N THR A 137 -5.62 0.87 -15.17
CA THR A 137 -6.02 1.95 -16.08
C THR A 137 -6.23 3.26 -15.32
N SER A 138 -6.89 3.20 -14.17
CA SER A 138 -7.08 4.36 -13.29
C SER A 138 -5.75 4.93 -12.80
N ALA A 139 -4.84 4.07 -12.35
CA ALA A 139 -3.52 4.49 -11.88
C ALA A 139 -2.69 5.16 -13.00
N LEU A 140 -2.74 4.62 -14.21
CA LEU A 140 -2.10 5.22 -15.38
C LEU A 140 -2.73 6.57 -15.77
N ALA A 141 -4.05 6.69 -15.66
CA ALA A 141 -4.75 7.95 -15.90
C ALA A 141 -4.33 9.03 -14.89
N TRP A 142 -4.19 8.69 -13.61
CA TRP A 142 -3.65 9.61 -12.60
C TRP A 142 -2.23 10.05 -12.91
N ALA A 143 -1.36 9.12 -13.29
CA ALA A 143 0.02 9.43 -13.69
C ALA A 143 0.07 10.41 -14.87
N ALA A 144 -0.76 10.17 -15.88
CA ALA A 144 -0.88 11.06 -17.03
C ALA A 144 -1.43 12.44 -16.66
N LEU A 145 -2.47 12.50 -15.81
CA LEU A 145 -3.09 13.76 -15.39
C LEU A 145 -2.11 14.67 -14.63
N PHE A 146 -1.28 14.09 -13.76
CA PHE A 146 -0.30 14.83 -12.95
C PHE A 146 1.11 14.88 -13.57
N ASN A 147 1.28 14.30 -14.77
CA ASN A 147 2.59 14.18 -15.42
C ASN A 147 3.68 13.60 -14.49
N THR A 148 3.32 12.57 -13.72
CA THR A 148 4.19 11.95 -12.73
C THR A 148 4.52 10.52 -13.16
N PRO A 149 5.80 10.09 -13.11
CA PRO A 149 6.18 8.70 -13.37
C PRO A 149 5.41 7.72 -12.49
N ILE A 150 5.16 6.51 -13.00
CA ILE A 150 4.44 5.48 -12.25
C ILE A 150 5.09 4.11 -12.36
N VAL A 151 5.11 3.40 -11.25
CA VAL A 151 5.40 1.96 -11.18
C VAL A 151 4.13 1.24 -10.76
N VAL A 152 3.75 0.24 -11.55
CA VAL A 152 2.53 -0.55 -11.31
C VAL A 152 2.91 -1.99 -11.04
N SER A 153 2.44 -2.55 -9.92
CA SER A 153 2.74 -3.93 -9.51
C SER A 153 1.49 -4.61 -8.97
N PHE A 154 1.04 -5.65 -9.65
CA PHE A 154 -0.06 -6.50 -9.21
C PHE A 154 0.40 -7.95 -9.07
N ASN A 155 -0.06 -8.60 -8.02
CA ASN A 155 0.01 -10.03 -7.83
C ASN A 155 -1.27 -10.64 -8.43
N THR A 156 -1.16 -11.38 -9.53
CA THR A 156 -2.27 -12.04 -10.27
C THR A 156 -2.11 -13.53 -10.26
#